data_ae84462d2d4725eacb9eb746d079dd9f
#
_entry.id   ae84462d2d4725eacb9eb746d079dd9f
#
_cell.length_a   1.000
_cell.length_b   1.000
_cell.length_c   1.000
_cell.angle_alpha   90.00
_cell.angle_beta   90.00
_cell.angle_gamma   90.00
#
_symmetry.space_group_name_H-M   'P 1'
#
loop_
_entity.id
_entity.type
_entity.pdbx_description
1 polymer ?
#
loop_
_entity_poly.entity_id
_entity_poly.type
_entity_poly.pdbx_seq_one_letter_code
_entity_poly.pdbx_strand_id
1 'polypeptide(L)'
;MALNLLFPPDAGPDSLNEELLRLRAARLMEFLHLQDCHVSMIFMNDENIASYNSRYRRRNGPTNVLSFPAEGYPDELAAVSSGRELGDILISAETAEREIRDTPKSLNDRLTELMIHGLLHLLGYDHEKSDDDALQMWQKEKDLFHFSKGFRSTGMVQLAINVDHVATIRQARGISEPDPVLAAGICELAGASGIVVHLREDRRHINDRDVRLLRQTVKTKLNLEMAAAKEIIDIALDVKPNMVTLVPEKRKELTTEGGLNVRANIKKLAQAIAALDKAGIPVSLFIDPDKRQIKAAKEVGATFVELHTGRYCDAESAESRNLEFNMIEESAEIAREAGLRVNAGHGLDYQTTSRIAGIAAIEELSIGHAVITRAVFVGLDQAVREMLALLKPACP
;
A
#
# COMPACT_ATOMS: atom_id res chain seq x y z
N MET A 1 -10.40 -26.53 -4.54
CA MET A 1 -9.48 -25.42 -4.85
C MET A 1 -8.46 -25.94 -5.83
N ALA A 2 -8.37 -25.32 -6.96
CA ALA A 2 -7.59 -25.75 -8.10
C ALA A 2 -6.08 -25.40 -8.03
N LEU A 3 -5.62 -24.76 -6.97
CA LEU A 3 -4.23 -24.35 -6.75
C LEU A 3 -3.57 -25.23 -5.68
N ASN A 4 -2.47 -25.89 -6.05
CA ASN A 4 -1.70 -26.74 -5.16
C ASN A 4 -0.29 -26.15 -4.98
N LEU A 5 0.05 -25.62 -3.79
CA LEU A 5 1.41 -25.21 -3.45
C LEU A 5 2.03 -26.24 -2.53
N LEU A 6 3.14 -26.81 -2.96
CA LEU A 6 3.89 -27.84 -2.23
C LEU A 6 5.22 -27.27 -1.73
N PHE A 7 5.46 -27.39 -0.44
CA PHE A 7 6.69 -27.01 0.24
C PHE A 7 7.25 -28.24 0.97
N PRO A 8 8.05 -29.08 0.31
CA PRO A 8 8.74 -30.17 0.97
C PRO A 8 9.64 -29.68 2.11
N PRO A 9 10.00 -30.51 3.09
CA PRO A 9 10.82 -30.11 4.23
C PRO A 9 12.19 -29.51 3.86
N ASP A 10 12.68 -29.79 2.67
CA ASP A 10 13.94 -29.32 2.08
C ASP A 10 13.72 -28.29 0.97
N ALA A 11 12.54 -27.65 0.92
CA ALA A 11 12.15 -26.73 -0.16
C ALA A 11 13.00 -25.46 -0.25
N GLY A 12 13.68 -25.05 0.82
CA GLY A 12 14.49 -23.83 0.78
C GLY A 12 14.81 -23.26 2.16
N PRO A 13 15.34 -22.02 2.20
CA PRO A 13 15.82 -21.38 3.42
C PRO A 13 14.68 -20.98 4.38
N ASP A 14 15.02 -20.82 5.68
CA ASP A 14 14.10 -20.44 6.75
C ASP A 14 13.38 -19.07 6.54
N SER A 15 13.90 -18.26 5.64
CA SER A 15 13.32 -16.95 5.27
C SER A 15 12.12 -17.07 4.32
N LEU A 16 11.81 -18.27 3.82
CA LEU A 16 10.65 -18.54 2.98
C LEU A 16 9.36 -18.47 3.81
N ASN A 17 8.43 -17.61 3.41
CA ASN A 17 7.13 -17.47 4.06
C ASN A 17 6.04 -18.14 3.23
N GLU A 18 5.71 -19.39 3.60
CA GLU A 18 4.70 -20.19 2.88
C GLU A 18 3.31 -19.53 2.88
N GLU A 19 2.89 -18.96 3.99
CA GLU A 19 1.55 -18.37 4.13
C GLU A 19 1.40 -17.17 3.18
N LEU A 20 2.43 -16.32 3.10
CA LEU A 20 2.46 -15.19 2.18
C LEU A 20 2.42 -15.65 0.71
N LEU A 21 3.20 -16.68 0.35
CA LEU A 21 3.22 -17.21 -1.02
C LEU A 21 1.89 -17.85 -1.40
N ARG A 22 1.23 -18.59 -0.50
CA ARG A 22 -0.12 -19.12 -0.70
C ARG A 22 -1.15 -18.01 -0.94
N LEU A 23 -1.09 -16.95 -0.15
CA LEU A 23 -1.97 -15.78 -0.31
C LEU A 23 -1.76 -15.10 -1.67
N ARG A 24 -0.49 -14.88 -2.07
CA ARG A 24 -0.15 -14.25 -3.36
C ARG A 24 -0.59 -15.12 -4.54
N ALA A 25 -0.36 -16.42 -4.48
CA ALA A 25 -0.79 -17.35 -5.50
C ALA A 25 -2.33 -17.39 -5.66
N ALA A 26 -3.06 -17.41 -4.56
CA ALA A 26 -4.53 -17.38 -4.59
C ALA A 26 -5.05 -16.11 -5.28
N ARG A 27 -4.44 -14.96 -5.00
CA ARG A 27 -4.77 -13.68 -5.65
C ARG A 27 -4.48 -13.71 -7.15
N LEU A 28 -3.33 -14.27 -7.57
CA LEU A 28 -3.00 -14.41 -8.99
C LEU A 28 -4.05 -15.25 -9.73
N MET A 29 -4.48 -16.37 -9.14
CA MET A 29 -5.52 -17.21 -9.71
C MET A 29 -6.86 -16.48 -9.83
N GLU A 30 -7.22 -15.67 -8.84
CA GLU A 30 -8.43 -14.85 -8.85
C GLU A 30 -8.38 -13.78 -9.95
N PHE A 31 -7.29 -13.04 -10.04
CA PHE A 31 -7.13 -11.96 -11.03
C PHE A 31 -7.12 -12.47 -12.47
N LEU A 32 -6.49 -13.60 -12.69
CA LEU A 32 -6.42 -14.22 -14.01
C LEU A 32 -7.68 -15.03 -14.36
N HIS A 33 -8.70 -15.01 -13.49
CA HIS A 33 -9.94 -15.78 -13.65
C HIS A 33 -9.68 -17.29 -13.85
N LEU A 34 -8.72 -17.84 -13.09
CA LEU A 34 -8.29 -19.24 -13.16
C LEU A 34 -8.84 -20.10 -12.02
N GLN A 35 -9.96 -19.72 -11.39
CA GLN A 35 -10.54 -20.42 -10.24
C GLN A 35 -10.95 -21.86 -10.57
N ASP A 36 -11.29 -22.12 -11.83
CA ASP A 36 -11.68 -23.44 -12.34
C ASP A 36 -10.50 -24.21 -12.99
N CYS A 37 -9.26 -23.67 -12.89
CA CYS A 37 -8.08 -24.30 -13.44
C CYS A 37 -7.24 -24.94 -12.33
N HIS A 38 -6.56 -26.05 -12.65
CA HIS A 38 -5.62 -26.73 -11.76
C HIS A 38 -4.17 -26.35 -12.12
N VAL A 39 -3.42 -25.88 -11.11
CA VAL A 39 -2.00 -25.53 -11.21
C VAL A 39 -1.28 -26.08 -10.00
N SER A 40 -0.17 -26.77 -10.20
CA SER A 40 0.75 -27.15 -9.09
C SER A 40 1.99 -26.24 -9.14
N MET A 41 2.35 -25.67 -8.00
CA MET A 41 3.60 -24.94 -7.80
C MET A 41 4.41 -25.65 -6.72
N ILE A 42 5.59 -26.13 -7.08
CA ILE A 42 6.42 -26.98 -6.22
C ILE A 42 7.71 -26.24 -5.93
N PHE A 43 7.93 -25.88 -4.68
CA PHE A 43 9.17 -25.28 -4.22
C PHE A 43 10.16 -26.37 -3.86
N MET A 44 11.42 -26.24 -4.24
CA MET A 44 12.43 -27.28 -4.04
C MET A 44 13.84 -26.70 -3.92
N ASN A 45 14.78 -27.52 -3.49
CA ASN A 45 16.20 -27.21 -3.46
C ASN A 45 16.85 -27.32 -4.86
N ASP A 46 18.10 -26.88 -4.96
CA ASP A 46 18.88 -26.88 -6.20
C ASP A 46 19.15 -28.27 -6.74
N GLU A 47 19.39 -29.27 -5.87
CA GLU A 47 19.68 -30.64 -6.28
C GLU A 47 18.48 -31.25 -7.02
N ASN A 48 17.30 -31.05 -6.46
CA ASN A 48 16.07 -31.58 -7.05
C ASN A 48 15.77 -30.90 -8.41
N ILE A 49 15.79 -29.57 -8.50
CA ILE A 49 15.49 -28.89 -9.78
C ILE A 49 16.56 -29.17 -10.86
N ALA A 50 17.83 -29.38 -10.46
CA ALA A 50 18.89 -29.73 -11.40
C ALA A 50 18.63 -31.06 -12.10
N SER A 51 18.02 -32.03 -11.41
CA SER A 51 17.66 -33.33 -12.02
C SER A 51 16.59 -33.14 -13.10
N TYR A 52 15.58 -32.30 -12.87
CA TYR A 52 14.55 -31.94 -13.85
C TYR A 52 15.13 -31.14 -15.02
N ASN A 53 16.00 -30.16 -14.74
CA ASN A 53 16.66 -29.34 -15.77
C ASN A 53 17.51 -30.19 -16.72
N SER A 54 18.27 -31.13 -16.17
CA SER A 54 19.05 -32.09 -16.97
C SER A 54 18.16 -33.00 -17.81
N ARG A 55 17.10 -33.55 -17.23
CA ARG A 55 16.22 -34.52 -17.89
C ARG A 55 15.38 -33.90 -19.01
N TYR A 56 14.82 -32.69 -18.80
CA TYR A 56 13.84 -32.12 -19.70
C TYR A 56 14.41 -30.99 -20.59
N ARG A 57 15.40 -30.21 -20.10
CA ARG A 57 16.05 -29.15 -20.91
C ARG A 57 17.45 -29.51 -21.39
N ARG A 58 17.99 -30.66 -20.99
CA ARG A 58 19.35 -31.11 -21.30
C ARG A 58 20.43 -30.11 -20.89
N ARG A 59 20.19 -29.36 -19.80
CA ARG A 59 21.12 -28.39 -19.21
C ARG A 59 21.60 -28.90 -17.86
N ASN A 60 22.90 -28.79 -17.61
CA ASN A 60 23.49 -29.21 -16.34
C ASN A 60 23.35 -28.09 -15.30
N GLY A 61 23.07 -28.47 -14.03
CA GLY A 61 22.96 -27.55 -12.90
C GLY A 61 21.54 -27.04 -12.65
N PRO A 62 21.36 -26.35 -11.51
CA PRO A 62 20.06 -25.82 -11.13
C PRO A 62 19.61 -24.66 -12.00
N THR A 63 18.31 -24.42 -12.02
CA THR A 63 17.67 -23.25 -12.60
C THR A 63 16.69 -22.67 -11.59
N ASN A 64 16.24 -21.42 -11.78
CA ASN A 64 15.31 -20.77 -10.86
C ASN A 64 13.87 -21.27 -11.01
N VAL A 65 13.41 -21.55 -12.25
CA VAL A 65 12.06 -22.01 -12.53
C VAL A 65 12.00 -22.93 -13.77
N LEU A 66 11.08 -23.89 -13.74
CA LEU A 66 10.70 -24.72 -14.88
C LEU A 66 9.18 -24.81 -14.93
N SER A 67 8.60 -24.59 -16.10
CA SER A 67 7.15 -24.71 -16.33
C SER A 67 6.87 -25.85 -17.30
N PHE A 68 5.90 -26.70 -16.96
CA PHE A 68 5.46 -27.86 -17.71
C PHE A 68 3.97 -27.71 -18.05
N PRO A 69 3.61 -27.19 -19.23
CA PRO A 69 2.22 -27.08 -19.66
C PRO A 69 1.57 -28.47 -19.74
N ALA A 70 0.29 -28.54 -19.35
CA ALA A 70 -0.49 -29.78 -19.42
C ALA A 70 -0.85 -30.22 -20.84
N GLU A 71 -0.61 -29.41 -21.87
CA GLU A 71 -0.79 -29.78 -23.28
C GLU A 71 0.17 -30.93 -23.65
N GLY A 72 -0.37 -32.15 -23.71
CA GLY A 72 0.40 -33.38 -23.99
C GLY A 72 0.21 -34.51 -23.00
N TYR A 73 -0.55 -34.32 -21.93
CA TYR A 73 -0.99 -35.43 -21.09
C TYR A 73 -2.06 -36.23 -21.86
N PRO A 74 -2.02 -37.58 -21.82
CA PRO A 74 -3.04 -38.40 -22.45
C PRO A 74 -4.44 -38.07 -21.92
N ASP A 75 -5.43 -38.00 -22.79
CA ASP A 75 -6.86 -37.72 -22.47
C ASP A 75 -7.45 -38.60 -21.35
N GLU A 76 -6.82 -39.72 -21.04
CA GLU A 76 -7.23 -40.67 -19.99
C GLU A 76 -7.08 -40.11 -18.56
N LEU A 77 -6.20 -39.11 -18.32
CA LEU A 77 -6.04 -38.40 -17.03
C LEU A 77 -6.86 -37.13 -16.91
N ALA A 78 -7.27 -36.54 -18.02
CA ALA A 78 -8.12 -35.33 -18.08
C ALA A 78 -9.57 -35.60 -17.61
N ALA A 79 -9.98 -36.86 -17.56
CA ALA A 79 -11.38 -37.25 -17.25
C ALA A 79 -11.71 -37.30 -15.75
N VAL A 80 -10.78 -37.05 -14.85
CA VAL A 80 -10.97 -37.19 -13.38
C VAL A 80 -11.10 -35.85 -12.65
N SER A 81 -10.73 -34.73 -13.26
CA SER A 81 -10.84 -33.41 -12.62
C SER A 81 -11.94 -32.57 -13.25
N SER A 82 -12.76 -31.95 -12.43
CA SER A 82 -13.84 -31.03 -12.84
C SER A 82 -13.32 -29.64 -13.26
N GLY A 83 -12.04 -29.52 -13.67
CA GLY A 83 -11.39 -28.24 -14.06
C GLY A 83 -10.32 -28.46 -15.13
N ARG A 84 -9.89 -27.35 -15.77
CA ARG A 84 -8.85 -27.36 -16.79
C ARG A 84 -7.48 -27.46 -16.14
N GLU A 85 -6.70 -28.52 -16.44
CA GLU A 85 -5.29 -28.62 -16.03
C GLU A 85 -4.45 -27.62 -16.84
N LEU A 86 -3.69 -26.76 -16.14
CA LEU A 86 -2.72 -25.83 -16.76
C LEU A 86 -1.31 -26.41 -16.75
N GLY A 87 -0.94 -27.15 -15.69
CA GLY A 87 0.35 -27.80 -15.57
C GLY A 87 1.08 -27.51 -14.27
N ASP A 88 2.38 -27.80 -14.25
CA ASP A 88 3.23 -27.74 -13.08
C ASP A 88 4.32 -26.67 -13.23
N ILE A 89 4.63 -25.98 -12.11
CA ILE A 89 5.72 -24.99 -12.01
C ILE A 89 6.66 -25.45 -10.89
N LEU A 90 7.92 -25.73 -11.24
CA LEU A 90 8.97 -26.08 -10.28
C LEU A 90 9.85 -24.87 -10.02
N ILE A 91 10.09 -24.50 -8.76
CA ILE A 91 10.82 -23.29 -8.36
C ILE A 91 11.92 -23.65 -7.39
N SER A 92 13.18 -23.25 -7.69
CA SER A 92 14.27 -23.35 -6.72
C SER A 92 14.31 -22.16 -5.79
N ALA A 93 14.04 -22.37 -4.52
CA ALA A 93 14.13 -21.33 -3.51
C ALA A 93 15.59 -20.94 -3.20
N GLU A 94 16.53 -21.88 -3.29
CA GLU A 94 17.95 -21.62 -3.08
C GLU A 94 18.56 -20.80 -4.23
N THR A 95 18.20 -21.08 -5.49
CA THR A 95 18.61 -20.25 -6.63
C THR A 95 18.00 -18.85 -6.52
N ALA A 96 16.73 -18.74 -6.17
CA ALA A 96 16.07 -17.45 -5.95
C ALA A 96 16.76 -16.61 -4.85
N GLU A 97 17.17 -17.23 -3.76
CA GLU A 97 17.91 -16.56 -2.67
C GLU A 97 19.29 -16.06 -3.15
N ARG A 98 19.99 -16.85 -3.95
CA ARG A 98 21.28 -16.41 -4.51
C ARG A 98 21.15 -15.22 -5.45
N GLU A 99 20.09 -15.19 -6.26
CA GLU A 99 19.83 -14.10 -7.22
C GLU A 99 19.56 -12.76 -6.56
N ILE A 100 19.10 -12.74 -5.32
CA ILE A 100 18.78 -11.50 -4.62
C ILE A 100 19.86 -10.98 -3.68
N ARG A 101 20.97 -11.72 -3.44
CA ARG A 101 21.98 -11.39 -2.41
C ARG A 101 22.45 -9.94 -2.41
N ASP A 102 22.63 -9.39 -3.61
CA ASP A 102 23.13 -8.03 -3.80
C ASP A 102 22.02 -7.05 -4.24
N THR A 103 20.76 -7.41 -4.00
CA THR A 103 19.61 -6.59 -4.38
C THR A 103 18.77 -6.22 -3.14
N PRO A 104 17.95 -5.16 -3.20
CA PRO A 104 17.04 -4.81 -2.11
C PRO A 104 15.77 -5.70 -2.05
N LYS A 105 15.66 -6.73 -2.90
CA LYS A 105 14.48 -7.59 -2.98
C LYS A 105 14.44 -8.58 -1.82
N SER A 106 13.24 -8.90 -1.33
CA SER A 106 13.03 -10.01 -0.42
C SER A 106 12.97 -11.34 -1.17
N LEU A 107 13.28 -12.46 -0.48
CA LEU A 107 13.13 -13.81 -1.06
C LEU A 107 11.70 -14.07 -1.53
N ASN A 108 10.71 -13.71 -0.72
CA ASN A 108 9.30 -13.91 -1.05
C ASN A 108 8.86 -13.11 -2.27
N ASP A 109 9.45 -11.92 -2.51
CA ASP A 109 9.20 -11.15 -3.73
C ASP A 109 9.78 -11.86 -4.96
N ARG A 110 11.02 -12.35 -4.85
CA ARG A 110 11.64 -13.09 -5.96
C ARG A 110 10.90 -14.38 -6.28
N LEU A 111 10.49 -15.13 -5.27
CA LEU A 111 9.68 -16.34 -5.46
C LEU A 111 8.33 -16.01 -6.11
N THR A 112 7.70 -14.89 -5.75
CA THR A 112 6.46 -14.43 -6.39
C THR A 112 6.68 -14.09 -7.87
N GLU A 113 7.78 -13.41 -8.22
CA GLU A 113 8.15 -13.15 -9.62
C GLU A 113 8.28 -14.47 -10.41
N LEU A 114 8.93 -15.49 -9.84
CA LEU A 114 9.09 -16.80 -10.47
C LEU A 114 7.76 -17.56 -10.63
N MET A 115 6.86 -17.46 -9.64
CA MET A 115 5.51 -18.01 -9.74
C MET A 115 4.74 -17.36 -10.90
N ILE A 116 4.80 -16.03 -11.04
CA ILE A 116 4.15 -15.28 -12.11
C ILE A 116 4.74 -15.66 -13.47
N HIS A 117 6.06 -15.67 -13.58
CA HIS A 117 6.77 -16.05 -14.81
C HIS A 117 6.36 -17.45 -15.29
N GLY A 118 6.40 -18.42 -14.38
CA GLY A 118 5.97 -19.79 -14.67
C GLY A 118 4.50 -19.88 -15.08
N LEU A 119 3.63 -19.15 -14.40
CA LEU A 119 2.20 -19.13 -14.70
C LEU A 119 1.90 -18.51 -16.07
N LEU A 120 2.60 -17.44 -16.46
CA LEU A 120 2.47 -16.84 -17.78
C LEU A 120 2.91 -17.81 -18.88
N HIS A 121 3.97 -18.59 -18.67
CA HIS A 121 4.35 -19.66 -19.62
C HIS A 121 3.28 -20.72 -19.76
N LEU A 122 2.62 -21.15 -18.67
CA LEU A 122 1.49 -22.09 -18.73
C LEU A 122 0.29 -21.50 -19.49
N LEU A 123 0.15 -20.17 -19.49
CA LEU A 123 -0.89 -19.44 -20.23
C LEU A 123 -0.51 -19.14 -21.69
N GLY A 124 0.68 -19.60 -22.16
CA GLY A 124 1.12 -19.48 -23.55
C GLY A 124 1.93 -18.23 -23.88
N TYR A 125 2.24 -17.38 -22.88
CA TYR A 125 3.19 -16.27 -23.07
C TYR A 125 4.60 -16.83 -23.21
N ASP A 126 5.37 -16.27 -24.15
CA ASP A 126 6.73 -16.74 -24.42
C ASP A 126 7.62 -15.57 -24.87
N HIS A 127 8.59 -15.24 -24.03
CA HIS A 127 9.53 -14.13 -24.24
C HIS A 127 10.70 -14.49 -25.19
N GLU A 128 10.79 -15.74 -25.64
CA GLU A 128 11.84 -16.21 -26.56
C GLU A 128 11.42 -16.09 -28.06
N LYS A 129 10.13 -15.77 -28.36
CA LYS A 129 9.61 -15.71 -29.72
C LYS A 129 9.96 -14.42 -30.46
N SER A 130 9.77 -13.27 -29.84
CA SER A 130 10.08 -11.96 -30.39
C SER A 130 10.30 -10.91 -29.30
N ASP A 131 10.91 -9.76 -29.66
CA ASP A 131 11.08 -8.63 -28.75
C ASP A 131 9.73 -8.05 -28.28
N ASP A 132 8.70 -8.06 -29.13
CA ASP A 132 7.35 -7.61 -28.79
C ASP A 132 6.69 -8.56 -27.79
N ASP A 133 6.82 -9.87 -27.95
CA ASP A 133 6.31 -10.86 -27.00
C ASP A 133 7.03 -10.75 -25.66
N ALA A 134 8.35 -10.52 -25.67
CA ALA A 134 9.13 -10.30 -24.47
C ALA A 134 8.68 -9.05 -23.71
N LEU A 135 8.41 -7.95 -24.41
CA LEU A 135 7.90 -6.70 -23.83
C LEU A 135 6.50 -6.89 -23.22
N GLN A 136 5.60 -7.58 -23.94
CA GLN A 136 4.25 -7.90 -23.44
C GLN A 136 4.30 -8.75 -22.18
N MET A 137 5.11 -9.82 -22.17
CA MET A 137 5.25 -10.68 -21.00
C MET A 137 5.83 -9.91 -19.81
N TRP A 138 6.88 -9.11 -20.01
CA TRP A 138 7.48 -8.29 -18.98
C TRP A 138 6.51 -7.27 -18.37
N GLN A 139 5.67 -6.61 -19.21
CA GLN A 139 4.64 -5.71 -18.70
C GLN A 139 3.61 -6.47 -17.87
N LYS A 140 3.17 -7.64 -18.35
CA LYS A 140 2.22 -8.49 -17.64
C LYS A 140 2.78 -9.02 -16.31
N GLU A 141 4.06 -9.39 -16.26
CA GLU A 141 4.75 -9.78 -15.03
C GLU A 141 4.71 -8.66 -13.98
N LYS A 142 5.01 -7.42 -14.37
CA LYS A 142 4.94 -6.27 -13.48
C LYS A 142 3.54 -6.05 -12.93
N ASP A 143 2.54 -6.06 -13.79
CA ASP A 143 1.14 -5.83 -13.38
C ASP A 143 0.68 -6.91 -12.40
N LEU A 144 0.99 -8.18 -12.69
CA LEU A 144 0.65 -9.31 -11.83
C LEU A 144 1.42 -9.28 -10.51
N PHE A 145 2.69 -8.86 -10.52
CA PHE A 145 3.48 -8.73 -9.31
C PHE A 145 2.89 -7.67 -8.37
N HIS A 146 2.57 -6.50 -8.88
CA HIS A 146 1.88 -5.47 -8.10
C HIS A 146 0.53 -5.97 -7.56
N PHE A 147 -0.22 -6.69 -8.40
CA PHE A 147 -1.49 -7.28 -8.00
C PHE A 147 -1.33 -8.32 -6.88
N SER A 148 -0.35 -9.21 -6.97
CA SER A 148 -0.12 -10.29 -6.01
C SER A 148 0.21 -9.78 -4.61
N LYS A 149 0.87 -8.63 -4.50
CA LYS A 149 1.23 -7.98 -3.24
C LYS A 149 0.02 -7.49 -2.44
N GLY A 150 -1.12 -7.39 -3.01
CA GLY A 150 -2.34 -7.13 -2.30
C GLY A 150 -3.26 -6.14 -2.97
N PHE A 151 -4.29 -6.65 -3.58
CA PHE A 151 -5.44 -5.83 -3.91
C PHE A 151 -6.10 -5.36 -2.64
N ARG A 152 -6.50 -4.10 -2.61
CA ARG A 152 -7.45 -3.60 -1.64
C ARG A 152 -8.72 -4.41 -1.77
N SER A 153 -9.22 -4.94 -0.70
CA SER A 153 -10.47 -5.72 -0.68
C SER A 153 -11.70 -4.96 -1.22
N THR A 154 -11.56 -3.69 -1.59
CA THR A 154 -12.65 -2.78 -1.96
C THR A 154 -12.32 -1.81 -3.10
N GLY A 155 -11.49 -2.14 -4.08
CA GLY A 155 -11.32 -1.25 -5.24
C GLY A 155 -10.31 -0.10 -5.06
N MET A 156 -10.62 1.13 -5.49
CA MET A 156 -9.72 2.28 -5.53
C MET A 156 -9.24 2.73 -4.15
N VAL A 157 -8.00 3.32 -4.09
CA VAL A 157 -7.54 4.03 -2.89
C VAL A 157 -8.52 5.13 -2.51
N GLN A 158 -8.77 5.27 -1.22
CA GLN A 158 -9.67 6.31 -0.72
C GLN A 158 -8.97 7.67 -0.73
N LEU A 159 -9.74 8.74 -0.92
CA LEU A 159 -9.25 10.12 -0.84
C LEU A 159 -9.85 10.81 0.37
N ALA A 160 -9.01 11.19 1.31
CA ALA A 160 -9.36 12.09 2.38
C ALA A 160 -8.82 13.50 2.07
N ILE A 161 -9.66 14.53 2.24
CA ILE A 161 -9.28 15.91 1.97
C ILE A 161 -8.99 16.63 3.29
N ASN A 162 -7.75 17.14 3.41
CA ASN A 162 -7.39 18.02 4.51
C ASN A 162 -7.84 19.45 4.16
N VAL A 163 -8.71 20.02 5.00
CA VAL A 163 -9.30 21.35 4.80
C VAL A 163 -8.65 22.47 5.63
N ASP A 164 -7.49 22.22 6.24
CA ASP A 164 -6.78 23.19 7.08
C ASP A 164 -6.46 24.48 6.35
N HIS A 165 -6.07 24.39 5.07
CA HIS A 165 -5.70 25.57 4.29
C HIS A 165 -6.89 26.48 3.98
N VAL A 166 -8.14 25.98 4.00
CA VAL A 166 -9.34 26.80 3.98
C VAL A 166 -9.39 27.65 5.25
N ALA A 167 -9.16 27.05 6.41
CA ALA A 167 -9.07 27.78 7.66
C ALA A 167 -7.87 28.76 7.69
N THR A 168 -6.73 28.41 7.08
CA THR A 168 -5.58 29.31 6.94
C THR A 168 -5.96 30.59 6.19
N ILE A 169 -6.71 30.49 5.08
CA ILE A 169 -7.20 31.67 4.33
C ILE A 169 -8.13 32.51 5.21
N ARG A 170 -9.05 31.89 5.96
CA ARG A 170 -9.91 32.58 6.93
C ARG A 170 -9.09 33.37 7.96
N GLN A 171 -8.08 32.71 8.54
CA GLN A 171 -7.23 33.31 9.58
C GLN A 171 -6.32 34.43 9.05
N ALA A 172 -5.98 34.45 7.76
CA ALA A 172 -5.22 35.56 7.17
C ALA A 172 -5.91 36.90 7.33
N ARG A 173 -7.25 36.94 7.50
CA ARG A 173 -8.04 38.13 7.75
C ARG A 173 -8.75 38.15 9.11
N GLY A 174 -8.76 37.05 9.83
CA GLY A 174 -9.44 36.94 11.13
C GLY A 174 -10.97 37.12 11.05
N ILE A 175 -11.60 36.67 9.96
CA ILE A 175 -13.05 36.73 9.72
C ILE A 175 -13.67 35.33 9.74
N SER A 176 -14.98 35.23 9.42
CA SER A 176 -15.68 33.92 9.43
C SER A 176 -15.50 33.07 8.17
N GLU A 177 -15.06 33.73 7.07
CA GLU A 177 -14.96 33.11 5.73
C GLU A 177 -13.50 33.02 5.23
N PRO A 178 -13.18 32.00 4.41
CA PRO A 178 -14.01 30.82 4.08
C PRO A 178 -14.12 29.85 5.26
N ASP A 179 -15.29 29.19 5.40
CA ASP A 179 -15.54 28.24 6.50
C ASP A 179 -15.08 26.83 6.10
N PRO A 180 -14.16 26.17 6.85
CA PRO A 180 -13.73 24.81 6.59
C PRO A 180 -14.87 23.79 6.74
N VAL A 181 -15.93 24.10 7.51
CA VAL A 181 -17.11 23.23 7.64
C VAL A 181 -17.90 23.18 6.32
N LEU A 182 -18.09 24.31 5.67
CA LEU A 182 -18.71 24.35 4.34
C LEU A 182 -17.85 23.66 3.30
N ALA A 183 -16.53 23.88 3.35
CA ALA A 183 -15.58 23.25 2.44
C ALA A 183 -15.62 21.70 2.57
N ALA A 184 -15.71 21.18 3.78
CA ALA A 184 -15.85 19.73 4.02
C ALA A 184 -17.09 19.16 3.33
N GLY A 185 -18.24 19.82 3.42
CA GLY A 185 -19.47 19.40 2.72
C GLY A 185 -19.32 19.39 1.20
N ILE A 186 -18.62 20.37 0.62
CA ILE A 186 -18.32 20.40 -0.83
C ILE A 186 -17.40 19.23 -1.20
N CYS A 187 -16.37 18.95 -0.42
CA CYS A 187 -15.47 17.82 -0.65
C CYS A 187 -16.21 16.48 -0.64
N GLU A 188 -17.12 16.27 0.32
CA GLU A 188 -17.95 15.05 0.39
C GLU A 188 -18.88 14.93 -0.84
N LEU A 189 -19.53 16.00 -1.26
CA LEU A 189 -20.38 16.02 -2.47
C LEU A 189 -19.58 15.75 -3.74
N ALA A 190 -18.30 16.15 -3.78
CA ALA A 190 -17.40 15.85 -4.88
C ALA A 190 -16.92 14.40 -4.90
N GLY A 191 -17.09 13.64 -3.79
CA GLY A 191 -16.76 12.21 -3.69
C GLY A 191 -15.60 11.87 -2.77
N ALA A 192 -15.13 12.80 -1.92
CA ALA A 192 -14.13 12.51 -0.90
C ALA A 192 -14.65 11.45 0.09
N SER A 193 -13.79 10.50 0.46
CA SER A 193 -14.11 9.39 1.38
C SER A 193 -13.90 9.77 2.85
N GLY A 194 -13.27 10.91 3.11
CA GLY A 194 -13.00 11.43 4.44
C GLY A 194 -12.57 12.89 4.42
N ILE A 195 -12.65 13.49 5.58
CA ILE A 195 -12.20 14.85 5.87
C ILE A 195 -11.12 14.78 6.94
N VAL A 196 -10.04 15.51 6.72
CA VAL A 196 -8.91 15.62 7.64
C VAL A 196 -8.79 17.05 8.11
N VAL A 197 -8.58 17.22 9.41
CA VAL A 197 -8.29 18.52 10.03
C VAL A 197 -7.25 18.38 11.12
N HIS A 198 -6.34 19.33 11.22
CA HIS A 198 -5.31 19.35 12.25
C HIS A 198 -5.65 20.41 13.30
N LEU A 199 -6.05 19.97 14.50
CA LEU A 199 -6.23 20.83 15.66
C LEU A 199 -4.89 21.01 16.37
N ARG A 200 -4.14 22.03 15.99
CA ARG A 200 -2.86 22.37 16.62
C ARG A 200 -3.05 22.96 18.00
N GLU A 201 -2.06 22.79 18.90
CA GLU A 201 -2.05 23.38 20.21
C GLU A 201 -2.17 24.93 20.17
N ASP A 202 -1.61 25.57 19.12
CA ASP A 202 -1.63 27.02 18.93
C ASP A 202 -2.87 27.55 18.18
N ARG A 203 -3.77 26.67 17.70
CA ARG A 203 -5.00 27.04 16.97
C ARG A 203 -4.78 27.99 15.79
N ARG A 204 -3.63 27.94 15.11
CA ARG A 204 -3.28 28.89 14.04
C ARG A 204 -4.20 28.87 12.82
N HIS A 205 -4.96 27.79 12.62
CA HIS A 205 -5.93 27.64 11.55
C HIS A 205 -7.25 27.01 12.03
N ILE A 206 -7.32 25.68 12.16
CA ILE A 206 -8.48 25.00 12.74
C ILE A 206 -8.60 25.32 14.22
N ASN A 207 -9.82 25.51 14.69
CA ASN A 207 -10.14 25.79 16.09
C ASN A 207 -11.19 24.81 16.62
N ASP A 208 -11.46 24.88 17.93
CA ASP A 208 -12.36 23.94 18.64
C ASP A 208 -13.79 23.98 18.09
N ARG A 209 -14.27 25.16 17.63
CA ARG A 209 -15.59 25.31 16.96
C ARG A 209 -15.63 24.48 15.70
N ASP A 210 -14.59 24.56 14.88
CA ASP A 210 -14.53 23.85 13.59
C ASP A 210 -14.58 22.34 13.79
N VAL A 211 -13.78 21.79 14.71
CA VAL A 211 -13.74 20.34 15.01
C VAL A 211 -15.09 19.83 15.49
N ARG A 212 -15.76 20.58 16.39
CA ARG A 212 -17.08 20.21 16.91
C ARG A 212 -18.16 20.21 15.82
N LEU A 213 -18.17 21.22 14.96
CA LEU A 213 -19.12 21.30 13.85
C LEU A 213 -18.84 20.25 12.78
N LEU A 214 -17.57 20.03 12.40
CA LEU A 214 -17.20 18.98 11.47
C LEU A 214 -17.62 17.61 11.97
N ARG A 215 -17.47 17.32 13.27
CA ARG A 215 -17.94 16.05 13.83
C ARG A 215 -19.45 15.84 13.68
N GLN A 216 -20.24 16.90 13.70
CA GLN A 216 -21.71 16.85 13.54
C GLN A 216 -22.14 16.80 12.06
N THR A 217 -21.37 17.42 11.15
CA THR A 217 -21.77 17.63 9.76
C THR A 217 -21.17 16.65 8.77
N VAL A 218 -19.92 16.19 9.00
CA VAL A 218 -19.24 15.20 8.15
C VAL A 218 -19.98 13.87 8.20
N LYS A 219 -20.34 13.33 7.03
CA LYS A 219 -21.08 12.08 6.86
C LYS A 219 -20.18 10.88 6.55
N THR A 220 -19.03 11.14 5.97
CA THR A 220 -18.02 10.13 5.66
C THR A 220 -17.18 9.80 6.90
N LYS A 221 -15.94 10.18 6.93
CA LYS A 221 -14.99 9.95 8.03
C LYS A 221 -14.32 11.26 8.41
N LEU A 222 -14.32 11.63 9.70
CA LEU A 222 -13.51 12.71 10.24
C LEU A 222 -12.24 12.14 10.85
N ASN A 223 -11.08 12.46 10.28
CA ASN A 223 -9.76 12.19 10.85
C ASN A 223 -9.23 13.46 11.52
N LEU A 224 -8.96 13.40 12.82
CA LEU A 224 -8.40 14.50 13.58
C LEU A 224 -6.89 14.33 13.73
N GLU A 225 -6.12 15.14 13.02
CA GLU A 225 -4.67 15.25 13.24
C GLU A 225 -4.41 16.09 14.49
N MET A 226 -3.47 15.63 15.35
CA MET A 226 -3.18 16.28 16.63
C MET A 226 -1.84 15.88 17.22
N ALA A 227 -1.26 16.73 18.05
CA ALA A 227 -0.18 16.33 18.93
C ALA A 227 -0.68 15.40 20.06
N ALA A 228 0.19 14.52 20.59
CA ALA A 228 -0.08 13.75 21.80
C ALA A 228 0.04 14.65 23.06
N ALA A 229 -0.70 15.75 23.09
CA ALA A 229 -0.81 16.69 24.21
C ALA A 229 -2.11 16.45 24.98
N LYS A 230 -2.05 16.54 26.32
CA LYS A 230 -3.20 16.18 27.18
C LYS A 230 -4.46 16.94 26.81
N GLU A 231 -4.36 18.27 26.62
CA GLU A 231 -5.49 19.13 26.25
C GLU A 231 -6.19 18.65 24.96
N ILE A 232 -5.40 18.33 23.93
CA ILE A 232 -5.95 17.92 22.65
C ILE A 232 -6.51 16.50 22.71
N ILE A 233 -5.89 15.60 23.51
CA ILE A 233 -6.44 14.27 23.77
C ILE A 233 -7.80 14.38 24.46
N ASP A 234 -7.94 15.26 25.47
CA ASP A 234 -9.21 15.49 26.17
C ASP A 234 -10.30 15.99 25.19
N ILE A 235 -9.96 16.87 24.25
CA ILE A 235 -10.87 17.32 23.18
C ILE A 235 -11.25 16.16 22.24
N ALA A 236 -10.28 15.33 21.81
CA ALA A 236 -10.55 14.18 20.96
C ALA A 236 -11.48 13.17 21.65
N LEU A 237 -11.31 12.93 22.94
CA LEU A 237 -12.17 12.06 23.74
C LEU A 237 -13.61 12.59 23.89
N ASP A 238 -13.79 13.92 23.95
CA ASP A 238 -15.11 14.57 23.99
C ASP A 238 -15.79 14.55 22.61
N VAL A 239 -15.06 14.93 21.54
CA VAL A 239 -15.58 15.02 20.16
C VAL A 239 -15.82 13.65 19.53
N LYS A 240 -14.99 12.65 19.86
CA LYS A 240 -15.02 11.29 19.31
C LYS A 240 -15.00 11.27 17.78
N PRO A 241 -13.91 11.75 17.13
CA PRO A 241 -13.75 11.64 15.70
C PRO A 241 -13.73 10.16 15.27
N ASN A 242 -13.90 9.89 13.98
CA ASN A 242 -13.85 8.52 13.47
C ASN A 242 -12.43 7.91 13.55
N MET A 243 -11.41 8.77 13.60
CA MET A 243 -10.00 8.40 13.70
C MET A 243 -9.18 9.59 14.23
N VAL A 244 -8.06 9.29 14.86
CA VAL A 244 -7.05 10.28 15.25
C VAL A 244 -5.74 9.93 14.54
N THR A 245 -5.06 10.92 13.96
CA THR A 245 -3.67 10.80 13.49
C THR A 245 -2.75 11.61 14.39
N LEU A 246 -1.84 10.94 15.09
CA LEU A 246 -0.84 11.62 15.92
C LEU A 246 0.32 12.11 15.02
N VAL A 247 0.55 13.43 15.07
CA VAL A 247 1.57 14.13 14.27
C VAL A 247 2.57 14.86 15.18
N PRO A 248 3.82 15.12 14.73
CA PRO A 248 4.72 15.99 15.48
C PRO A 248 4.28 17.45 15.36
N GLU A 249 4.37 18.20 16.43
CA GLU A 249 4.17 19.66 16.41
C GLU A 249 5.40 20.38 16.99
N LYS A 250 6.02 21.22 16.16
CA LYS A 250 7.02 22.18 16.61
C LYS A 250 6.52 23.60 16.32
N ARG A 251 6.58 24.46 17.34
CA ARG A 251 6.00 25.82 17.26
C ARG A 251 6.56 26.69 16.14
N LYS A 252 7.79 26.40 15.65
CA LYS A 252 8.48 27.20 14.64
C LYS A 252 8.29 26.69 13.21
N GLU A 253 7.75 25.48 13.00
CA GLU A 253 7.50 24.94 11.67
C GLU A 253 6.22 25.52 11.08
N LEU A 254 6.25 25.88 9.79
CA LEU A 254 5.07 26.33 9.05
C LEU A 254 4.15 25.14 8.73
N THR A 255 4.73 24.01 8.39
CA THR A 255 4.07 22.73 8.14
C THR A 255 4.81 21.61 8.87
N THR A 256 4.31 20.40 8.84
CA THR A 256 4.97 19.22 9.42
C THR A 256 6.13 18.80 8.51
N GLU A 257 7.37 19.01 8.92
CA GLU A 257 8.58 18.79 8.10
C GLU A 257 9.12 17.34 8.15
N GLY A 258 8.46 16.43 8.86
CA GLY A 258 8.86 15.02 8.97
C GLY A 258 7.92 14.22 9.86
N GLY A 259 8.10 12.90 9.86
CA GLY A 259 7.29 11.99 10.64
C GLY A 259 7.55 12.05 12.15
N LEU A 260 6.61 11.56 12.93
CA LEU A 260 6.69 11.41 14.38
C LEU A 260 7.79 10.40 14.74
N ASN A 261 8.70 10.78 15.64
CA ASN A 261 9.68 9.83 16.15
C ASN A 261 9.06 8.94 17.25
N VAL A 262 8.44 7.84 16.83
CA VAL A 262 7.74 6.90 17.71
C VAL A 262 8.71 6.26 18.68
N ARG A 263 9.89 5.82 18.21
CA ARG A 263 10.91 5.16 19.02
C ARG A 263 11.38 6.00 20.23
N ALA A 264 11.46 7.31 20.04
CA ALA A 264 11.87 8.21 21.11
C ALA A 264 10.73 8.50 22.12
N ASN A 265 9.49 8.15 21.76
CA ASN A 265 8.28 8.56 22.52
C ASN A 265 7.37 7.38 22.91
N ILE A 266 7.88 6.13 22.93
CA ILE A 266 7.10 4.90 23.13
C ILE A 266 6.14 5.02 24.32
N LYS A 267 6.61 5.36 25.51
CA LYS A 267 5.77 5.43 26.72
C LYS A 267 4.64 6.44 26.60
N LYS A 268 4.96 7.64 26.08
CA LYS A 268 3.98 8.73 25.92
C LYS A 268 2.91 8.35 24.88
N LEU A 269 3.33 7.80 23.75
CA LEU A 269 2.43 7.42 22.67
C LEU A 269 1.56 6.21 23.06
N ALA A 270 2.12 5.19 23.71
CA ALA A 270 1.34 4.05 24.19
C ALA A 270 0.23 4.47 25.17
N GLN A 271 0.51 5.44 26.05
CA GLN A 271 -0.51 5.98 26.98
C GLN A 271 -1.61 6.74 26.23
N ALA A 272 -1.25 7.58 25.26
CA ALA A 272 -2.22 8.33 24.46
C ALA A 272 -3.09 7.38 23.60
N ILE A 273 -2.46 6.40 22.96
CA ILE A 273 -3.16 5.39 22.15
C ILE A 273 -4.11 4.57 23.02
N ALA A 274 -3.67 4.08 24.17
CA ALA A 274 -4.53 3.30 25.07
C ALA A 274 -5.76 4.10 25.57
N ALA A 275 -5.61 5.41 25.78
CA ALA A 275 -6.73 6.26 26.19
C ALA A 275 -7.75 6.44 25.05
N LEU A 276 -7.29 6.65 23.83
CA LEU A 276 -8.13 6.81 22.64
C LEU A 276 -8.80 5.48 22.23
N ASP A 277 -8.06 4.38 22.24
CA ASP A 277 -8.56 3.05 21.92
C ASP A 277 -9.66 2.60 22.89
N LYS A 278 -9.50 2.86 24.20
CA LYS A 278 -10.55 2.62 25.21
C LYS A 278 -11.84 3.38 24.92
N ALA A 279 -11.75 4.52 24.23
CA ALA A 279 -12.92 5.30 23.79
C ALA A 279 -13.44 4.83 22.42
N GLY A 280 -12.87 3.80 21.82
CA GLY A 280 -13.23 3.28 20.49
C GLY A 280 -12.73 4.14 19.35
N ILE A 281 -11.69 4.96 19.55
CA ILE A 281 -11.11 5.84 18.53
C ILE A 281 -9.82 5.20 18.01
N PRO A 282 -9.80 4.67 16.78
CA PRO A 282 -8.60 4.10 16.18
C PRO A 282 -7.54 5.18 15.95
N VAL A 283 -6.26 4.81 16.18
CA VAL A 283 -5.14 5.75 16.11
C VAL A 283 -4.22 5.42 14.97
N SER A 284 -3.91 6.44 14.18
CA SER A 284 -2.85 6.46 13.16
C SER A 284 -1.62 7.21 13.70
N LEU A 285 -0.43 6.79 13.28
CA LEU A 285 0.81 7.52 13.54
C LEU A 285 1.37 8.01 12.21
N PHE A 286 1.55 9.34 12.07
CA PHE A 286 2.22 9.94 10.93
C PHE A 286 3.74 9.77 11.07
N ILE A 287 4.35 8.93 10.24
CA ILE A 287 5.74 8.50 10.35
C ILE A 287 6.49 8.60 9.02
N ASP A 288 7.79 8.81 9.09
CA ASP A 288 8.64 8.62 7.92
C ASP A 288 8.66 7.14 7.50
N PRO A 289 8.90 6.82 6.20
CA PRO A 289 9.00 5.45 5.70
C PRO A 289 10.29 4.77 6.21
N ASP A 290 10.28 4.35 7.48
CA ASP A 290 11.39 3.71 8.21
C ASP A 290 10.89 2.47 8.96
N LYS A 291 11.45 1.29 8.65
CA LYS A 291 11.14 -0.01 9.28
C LYS A 291 11.17 0.05 10.82
N ARG A 292 12.08 0.86 11.38
CA ARG A 292 12.21 1.02 12.84
C ARG A 292 11.05 1.80 13.45
N GLN A 293 10.51 2.79 12.72
CA GLN A 293 9.32 3.53 13.15
C GLN A 293 8.07 2.67 13.04
N ILE A 294 7.94 1.87 11.97
CA ILE A 294 6.84 0.91 11.77
C ILE A 294 6.80 -0.11 12.91
N LYS A 295 7.95 -0.72 13.25
CA LYS A 295 8.03 -1.66 14.37
C LYS A 295 7.61 -1.01 15.69
N ALA A 296 8.05 0.22 15.94
CA ALA A 296 7.66 0.96 17.14
C ALA A 296 6.19 1.34 17.13
N ALA A 297 5.60 1.67 15.96
CA ALA A 297 4.17 1.94 15.83
C ALA A 297 3.31 0.73 16.20
N LYS A 298 3.73 -0.47 15.79
CA LYS A 298 3.08 -1.72 16.21
C LYS A 298 3.22 -1.96 17.71
N GLU A 299 4.41 -1.74 18.26
CA GLU A 299 4.70 -1.93 19.70
C GLU A 299 3.84 -1.03 20.59
N VAL A 300 3.58 0.22 20.17
CA VAL A 300 2.75 1.16 20.95
C VAL A 300 1.24 0.93 20.77
N GLY A 301 0.83 -0.03 19.93
CA GLY A 301 -0.57 -0.41 19.73
C GLY A 301 -1.32 0.44 18.72
N ALA A 302 -0.65 1.10 17.79
CA ALA A 302 -1.31 1.83 16.70
C ALA A 302 -2.15 0.89 15.82
N THR A 303 -3.27 1.37 15.32
CA THR A 303 -4.12 0.68 14.35
C THR A 303 -3.65 0.96 12.93
N PHE A 304 -3.25 2.20 12.66
CA PHE A 304 -2.79 2.68 11.37
C PHE A 304 -1.40 3.29 11.46
N VAL A 305 -0.74 3.36 10.33
CA VAL A 305 0.34 4.31 10.07
C VAL A 305 -0.02 5.14 8.85
N GLU A 306 0.35 6.42 8.87
CA GLU A 306 0.32 7.29 7.70
C GLU A 306 1.77 7.58 7.29
N LEU A 307 2.17 7.11 6.11
CA LEU A 307 3.51 7.27 5.60
C LEU A 307 3.70 8.67 5.00
N HIS A 308 4.71 9.38 5.51
CA HIS A 308 5.09 10.70 5.02
C HIS A 308 5.66 10.63 3.60
N THR A 309 5.03 11.33 2.65
CA THR A 309 5.42 11.32 1.23
C THR A 309 6.18 12.58 0.80
N GLY A 310 6.48 13.50 1.70
CA GLY A 310 7.09 14.79 1.37
C GLY A 310 8.40 14.67 0.62
N ARG A 311 9.34 13.83 1.06
CA ARG A 311 10.62 13.63 0.36
C ARG A 311 10.46 13.13 -1.07
N TYR A 312 9.48 12.25 -1.31
CA TYR A 312 9.13 11.79 -2.65
C TYR A 312 8.62 12.95 -3.52
N CYS A 313 7.76 13.80 -2.97
CA CYS A 313 7.19 14.94 -3.67
C CYS A 313 8.23 16.03 -3.99
N ASP A 314 9.11 16.28 -3.02
CA ASP A 314 10.15 17.35 -3.12
C ASP A 314 11.42 16.89 -3.87
N ALA A 315 11.49 15.62 -4.30
CA ALA A 315 12.66 15.09 -4.99
C ALA A 315 12.91 15.83 -6.32
N GLU A 316 14.09 16.43 -6.47
CA GLU A 316 14.48 17.24 -7.62
C GLU A 316 14.82 16.41 -8.87
N SER A 317 15.28 15.14 -8.69
CA SER A 317 15.62 14.26 -9.79
C SER A 317 14.71 13.03 -9.87
N ALA A 318 14.58 12.45 -11.06
CA ALA A 318 13.84 11.21 -11.26
C ALA A 318 14.46 10.04 -10.46
N GLU A 319 15.79 10.02 -10.30
CA GLU A 319 16.51 9.01 -9.55
C GLU A 319 16.19 9.10 -8.04
N SER A 320 16.31 10.29 -7.45
CA SER A 320 15.95 10.51 -6.04
C SER A 320 14.47 10.24 -5.78
N ARG A 321 13.59 10.62 -6.70
CA ARG A 321 12.15 10.34 -6.61
C ARG A 321 11.85 8.84 -6.65
N ASN A 322 12.56 8.08 -7.48
CA ASN A 322 12.41 6.63 -7.53
C ASN A 322 12.89 5.96 -6.23
N LEU A 323 13.99 6.44 -5.66
CA LEU A 323 14.49 5.92 -4.38
C LEU A 323 13.47 6.13 -3.26
N GLU A 324 12.96 7.35 -3.11
CA GLU A 324 11.94 7.66 -2.08
C GLU A 324 10.63 6.89 -2.32
N PHE A 325 10.21 6.70 -3.57
CA PHE A 325 9.07 5.87 -3.91
C PHE A 325 9.26 4.43 -3.44
N ASN A 326 10.40 3.81 -3.73
CA ASN A 326 10.68 2.43 -3.33
C ASN A 326 10.70 2.29 -1.79
N MET A 327 11.22 3.30 -1.07
CA MET A 327 11.18 3.32 0.39
C MET A 327 9.74 3.36 0.93
N ILE A 328 8.85 4.15 0.31
CA ILE A 328 7.44 4.21 0.69
C ILE A 328 6.76 2.87 0.40
N GLU A 329 6.96 2.30 -0.79
CA GLU A 329 6.37 1.02 -1.17
C GLU A 329 6.81 -0.11 -0.23
N GLU A 330 8.12 -0.24 0.03
CA GLU A 330 8.65 -1.25 0.96
C GLU A 330 8.11 -1.04 2.38
N SER A 331 8.06 0.20 2.84
CA SER A 331 7.53 0.53 4.17
C SER A 331 6.04 0.22 4.30
N ALA A 332 5.26 0.49 3.26
CA ALA A 332 3.84 0.16 3.23
C ALA A 332 3.60 -1.35 3.35
N GLU A 333 4.36 -2.16 2.63
CA GLU A 333 4.28 -3.62 2.73
C GLU A 333 4.68 -4.13 4.12
N ILE A 334 5.80 -3.65 4.68
CA ILE A 334 6.25 -4.03 6.03
C ILE A 334 5.19 -3.68 7.08
N ALA A 335 4.56 -2.51 6.98
CA ALA A 335 3.51 -2.10 7.91
C ALA A 335 2.29 -3.02 7.80
N ARG A 336 1.87 -3.37 6.58
CA ARG A 336 0.77 -4.30 6.33
C ARG A 336 1.08 -5.71 6.86
N GLU A 337 2.29 -6.23 6.63
CA GLU A 337 2.73 -7.54 7.15
C GLU A 337 2.79 -7.55 8.69
N ALA A 338 3.11 -6.41 9.31
CA ALA A 338 3.03 -6.25 10.76
C ALA A 338 1.58 -6.16 11.29
N GLY A 339 0.56 -6.20 10.43
CA GLY A 339 -0.85 -6.09 10.78
C GLY A 339 -1.27 -4.66 11.13
N LEU A 340 -0.60 -3.64 10.56
CA LEU A 340 -1.02 -2.25 10.59
C LEU A 340 -1.79 -1.94 9.29
N ARG A 341 -2.77 -1.06 9.36
CA ARG A 341 -3.40 -0.47 8.18
C ARG A 341 -2.57 0.73 7.73
N VAL A 342 -2.51 0.97 6.42
CA VAL A 342 -1.56 1.93 5.86
C VAL A 342 -2.28 3.02 5.09
N ASN A 343 -2.06 4.26 5.52
CA ASN A 343 -2.40 5.47 4.77
C ASN A 343 -1.10 6.15 4.32
N ALA A 344 -1.19 7.12 3.41
CA ALA A 344 -0.07 7.96 3.04
C ALA A 344 -0.54 9.40 2.79
N GLY A 345 0.34 10.37 3.00
CA GLY A 345 -0.03 11.77 2.86
C GLY A 345 1.14 12.72 2.98
N HIS A 346 0.81 13.98 2.88
CA HIS A 346 1.68 15.14 2.93
C HIS A 346 2.55 15.36 1.67
N GLY A 347 2.41 16.49 1.05
CA GLY A 347 3.16 16.90 -0.14
C GLY A 347 2.57 16.43 -1.47
N LEU A 348 1.67 15.44 -1.49
CA LEU A 348 1.06 14.93 -2.72
C LEU A 348 0.32 16.00 -3.51
N ASP A 349 0.52 15.99 -4.84
CA ASP A 349 -0.08 16.88 -5.80
C ASP A 349 -0.63 16.14 -7.03
N TYR A 350 -1.11 16.87 -8.05
CA TYR A 350 -1.68 16.28 -9.27
C TYR A 350 -0.67 15.54 -10.15
N GLN A 351 0.65 15.68 -9.91
CA GLN A 351 1.70 14.99 -10.67
C GLN A 351 2.22 13.75 -9.95
N THR A 352 2.24 13.79 -8.63
CA THR A 352 2.86 12.78 -7.78
C THR A 352 1.89 11.73 -7.25
N THR A 353 0.59 12.04 -7.18
CA THR A 353 -0.43 11.21 -6.53
C THR A 353 -0.64 9.86 -7.20
N SER A 354 -0.74 9.79 -8.54
CA SER A 354 -1.11 8.55 -9.25
C SER A 354 -0.17 7.39 -8.94
N ARG A 355 1.12 7.66 -8.82
CA ARG A 355 2.11 6.62 -8.55
C ARG A 355 1.99 6.06 -7.13
N ILE A 356 1.80 6.92 -6.13
CA ILE A 356 1.57 6.50 -4.74
C ILE A 356 0.22 5.78 -4.61
N ALA A 357 -0.81 6.24 -5.33
CA ALA A 357 -2.10 5.57 -5.39
C ALA A 357 -2.02 4.12 -5.93
N GLY A 358 -0.99 3.82 -6.73
CA GLY A 358 -0.69 2.48 -7.24
C GLY A 358 -0.16 1.49 -6.20
N ILE A 359 0.34 1.95 -5.03
CA ILE A 359 0.86 1.08 -3.98
C ILE A 359 -0.29 0.31 -3.32
N ALA A 360 -0.30 -1.00 -3.50
CA ALA A 360 -1.43 -1.86 -3.11
C ALA A 360 -1.71 -1.87 -1.59
N ALA A 361 -0.68 -1.72 -0.76
CA ALA A 361 -0.80 -1.71 0.68
C ALA A 361 -1.42 -0.41 1.24
N ILE A 362 -1.45 0.68 0.48
CA ILE A 362 -2.00 1.97 0.91
C ILE A 362 -3.52 1.99 0.72
N GLU A 363 -4.27 2.21 1.78
CA GLU A 363 -5.73 2.21 1.77
C GLU A 363 -6.32 3.60 1.48
N GLU A 364 -5.66 4.67 1.94
CA GLU A 364 -6.15 6.04 1.83
C GLU A 364 -5.00 7.03 1.61
N LEU A 365 -5.25 8.05 0.80
CA LEU A 365 -4.38 9.22 0.65
C LEU A 365 -5.00 10.43 1.31
N SER A 366 -4.22 11.13 2.15
CA SER A 366 -4.58 12.41 2.79
C SER A 366 -3.92 13.56 2.02
N ILE A 367 -4.74 14.40 1.35
CA ILE A 367 -4.25 15.48 0.49
C ILE A 367 -4.96 16.79 0.85
N GLY A 368 -4.17 17.85 1.12
CA GLY A 368 -4.71 19.17 1.48
C GLY A 368 -4.26 20.27 0.54
N HIS A 369 -3.01 20.73 0.70
CA HIS A 369 -2.48 21.93 0.06
C HIS A 369 -2.72 21.96 -1.47
N ALA A 370 -2.39 20.88 -2.18
CA ALA A 370 -2.53 20.85 -3.64
C ALA A 370 -3.98 21.02 -4.10
N VAL A 371 -4.94 20.38 -3.40
CA VAL A 371 -6.37 20.49 -3.72
C VAL A 371 -6.87 21.93 -3.48
N ILE A 372 -6.50 22.55 -2.36
CA ILE A 372 -6.91 23.93 -2.07
C ILE A 372 -6.25 24.93 -3.05
N THR A 373 -4.98 24.72 -3.39
CA THR A 373 -4.29 25.53 -4.41
C THR A 373 -4.99 25.42 -5.76
N ARG A 374 -5.35 24.22 -6.20
CA ARG A 374 -6.11 24.00 -7.44
C ARG A 374 -7.49 24.66 -7.38
N ALA A 375 -8.15 24.57 -6.23
CA ALA A 375 -9.49 25.11 -6.01
C ALA A 375 -9.55 26.64 -6.18
N VAL A 376 -8.46 27.37 -5.96
CA VAL A 376 -8.38 28.83 -6.21
C VAL A 376 -8.67 29.17 -7.68
N PHE A 377 -8.35 28.26 -8.60
CA PHE A 377 -8.51 28.50 -10.05
C PHE A 377 -9.77 27.85 -10.63
N VAL A 378 -10.23 26.71 -10.09
CA VAL A 378 -11.31 25.92 -10.71
C VAL A 378 -12.50 25.69 -9.79
N GLY A 379 -12.41 26.11 -8.53
CA GLY A 379 -13.40 25.79 -7.49
C GLY A 379 -13.13 24.44 -6.83
N LEU A 380 -13.60 24.28 -5.58
CA LEU A 380 -13.25 23.15 -4.73
C LEU A 380 -13.83 21.81 -5.25
N ASP A 381 -15.08 21.80 -5.70
CA ASP A 381 -15.73 20.59 -6.26
C ASP A 381 -14.91 20.03 -7.42
N GLN A 382 -14.55 20.87 -8.39
CA GLN A 382 -13.78 20.46 -9.56
C GLN A 382 -12.37 19.98 -9.17
N ALA A 383 -11.70 20.66 -8.25
CA ALA A 383 -10.37 20.28 -7.77
C ALA A 383 -10.38 18.87 -7.12
N VAL A 384 -11.37 18.57 -6.29
CA VAL A 384 -11.53 17.24 -5.66
C VAL A 384 -11.81 16.17 -6.72
N ARG A 385 -12.69 16.42 -7.69
CA ARG A 385 -12.97 15.46 -8.78
C ARG A 385 -11.76 15.18 -9.66
N GLU A 386 -10.97 16.20 -9.98
CA GLU A 386 -9.71 16.04 -10.72
C GLU A 386 -8.70 15.18 -9.93
N MET A 387 -8.60 15.37 -8.61
CA MET A 387 -7.74 14.54 -7.76
C MET A 387 -8.25 13.07 -7.68
N LEU A 388 -9.54 12.86 -7.52
CA LEU A 388 -10.16 11.53 -7.54
C LEU A 388 -9.93 10.77 -8.87
N ALA A 389 -9.87 11.49 -9.99
CA ALA A 389 -9.59 10.87 -11.28
C ALA A 389 -8.18 10.24 -11.34
N LEU A 390 -7.20 10.79 -10.59
CA LEU A 390 -5.83 10.28 -10.52
C LEU A 390 -5.69 8.99 -9.68
N LEU A 391 -6.70 8.68 -8.88
CA LEU A 391 -6.70 7.48 -8.03
C LEU A 391 -7.22 6.24 -8.74
N LYS A 392 -7.84 6.43 -9.92
CA LYS A 392 -8.29 5.31 -10.74
C LYS A 392 -7.05 4.62 -11.31
N PRO A 393 -6.98 3.27 -11.27
CA PRO A 393 -5.95 2.59 -12.03
C PRO A 393 -6.06 3.06 -13.48
N ALA A 394 -4.89 3.36 -14.09
CA ALA A 394 -4.86 3.64 -15.52
C ALA A 394 -5.56 2.48 -16.22
N CYS A 395 -6.64 2.77 -16.94
CA CYS A 395 -7.30 1.77 -17.78
C CYS A 395 -6.26 1.28 -18.79
N PRO A 396 -6.04 -0.04 -18.96
CA PRO A 396 -5.04 -0.57 -19.88
C PRO A 396 -5.31 -0.14 -21.32
#